data_2b4d99c12b5d15febee5f6bb681ee34e
#
_entry.id   2b4d99c12b5d15febee5f6bb681ee34e
#
_cell.length_a   1.000
_cell.length_b   1.000
_cell.length_c   1.000
_cell.angle_alpha   90.00
_cell.angle_beta   90.00
_cell.angle_gamma   90.00
#
_symmetry.space_group_name_H-M   'P 1'
#
loop_
_entity.id
_entity.type
_entity.pdbx_description
1 polymer ?
#
loop_
_entity_poly.entity_id
_entity_poly.type
_entity_poly.pdbx_seq_one_letter_code
_entity_poly.pdbx_strand_id
1 'polypeptide(L)'
;MNSFLFAFETVFPLCAMLMLGFLAQRLRWIQETSVRQMNQVCFYLFLPMSLFSSVYHSSWENISWKLILFALGLVLLSFLLVLWIIQRTSMENVRKGVVVQGTFRSNFILFGLPLTISFFGEQHAGTTAILIAFIIPLYNVLSILVLQGYGNSKCSGITLLKKTCSNPLIIGAVCAFICVVCNVKLLKPIEVSVEMIADSATPLALFLLGASFVCAKARHNLHVLMLVSIGKLLLLPGCVVGLAWWFGFRQEALIALLAMSASPTAVSSFTMAQSMNMDHELAGQIVVFTTLFSILSLFLWISFMRMIGV
;
A
#
# COMPACT_ATOMS: atom_id res chain seq x y z
N MET A 1 -0.67 -25.66 -5.93
CA MET A 1 0.33 -24.68 -6.43
C MET A 1 1.43 -24.55 -5.38
N ASN A 2 2.70 -24.59 -5.75
CA ASN A 2 3.81 -24.43 -4.79
C ASN A 2 3.76 -23.01 -4.20
N SER A 3 3.81 -22.90 -2.85
CA SER A 3 3.77 -21.61 -2.15
C SER A 3 4.87 -20.64 -2.63
N PHE A 4 6.03 -21.19 -2.99
CA PHE A 4 7.13 -20.41 -3.55
C PHE A 4 6.81 -19.89 -4.95
N LEU A 5 6.24 -20.72 -5.82
CA LEU A 5 5.87 -20.31 -7.18
C LEU A 5 4.85 -19.18 -7.15
N PHE A 6 3.83 -19.27 -6.30
CA PHE A 6 2.86 -18.21 -6.11
C PHE A 6 3.50 -16.87 -5.66
N ALA A 7 4.38 -16.93 -4.63
CA ALA A 7 5.06 -15.71 -4.16
C ALA A 7 5.93 -15.10 -5.27
N PHE A 8 6.61 -15.94 -6.05
CA PHE A 8 7.43 -15.50 -7.18
C PHE A 8 6.58 -14.90 -8.31
N GLU A 9 5.53 -15.55 -8.75
CA GLU A 9 4.62 -15.07 -9.81
C GLU A 9 3.96 -13.72 -9.44
N THR A 10 3.65 -13.53 -8.15
CA THR A 10 3.03 -12.29 -7.67
C THR A 10 4.03 -11.13 -7.59
N VAL A 11 5.28 -11.41 -7.16
CA VAL A 11 6.27 -10.34 -6.90
C VAL A 11 7.15 -10.06 -8.12
N PHE A 12 7.43 -11.05 -8.96
CA PHE A 12 8.30 -10.91 -10.13
C PHE A 12 7.89 -9.78 -11.08
N PRO A 13 6.61 -9.61 -11.47
CA PRO A 13 6.20 -8.49 -12.33
C PRO A 13 6.51 -7.11 -11.72
N LEU A 14 6.38 -6.98 -10.40
CA LEU A 14 6.70 -5.73 -9.70
C LEU A 14 8.21 -5.44 -9.75
N CYS A 15 9.02 -6.47 -9.50
CA CYS A 15 10.48 -6.36 -9.62
C CYS A 15 10.91 -6.06 -11.06
N ALA A 16 10.26 -6.66 -12.06
CA ALA A 16 10.55 -6.40 -13.47
C ALA A 16 10.29 -4.92 -13.83
N MET A 17 9.16 -4.34 -13.38
CA MET A 17 8.87 -2.92 -13.60
C MET A 17 9.88 -2.00 -12.90
N LEU A 18 10.29 -2.33 -11.68
CA LEU A 18 11.37 -1.61 -10.97
C LEU A 18 12.68 -1.67 -11.74
N MET A 19 13.06 -2.86 -12.24
CA MET A 19 14.29 -3.03 -13.03
C MET A 19 14.24 -2.26 -14.34
N LEU A 20 13.13 -2.28 -15.05
CA LEU A 20 12.95 -1.51 -16.30
C LEU A 20 13.12 -0.01 -16.06
N GLY A 21 12.53 0.53 -14.99
CA GLY A 21 12.71 1.93 -14.60
C GLY A 21 14.19 2.25 -14.29
N PHE A 22 14.84 1.41 -13.48
CA PHE A 22 16.26 1.56 -13.13
C PHE A 22 17.16 1.52 -14.37
N LEU A 23 16.92 0.58 -15.30
CA LEU A 23 17.67 0.48 -16.55
C LEU A 23 17.45 1.70 -17.46
N ALA A 24 16.20 2.17 -17.58
CA ALA A 24 15.89 3.35 -18.40
C ALA A 24 16.62 4.60 -17.90
N GLN A 25 16.73 4.79 -16.58
CA GLN A 25 17.52 5.86 -15.98
C GLN A 25 19.02 5.66 -16.22
N ARG A 26 19.52 4.45 -16.02
CA ARG A 26 20.95 4.14 -16.20
C ARG A 26 21.42 4.28 -17.66
N LEU A 27 20.56 3.93 -18.60
CA LEU A 27 20.78 4.10 -20.03
C LEU A 27 20.53 5.55 -20.51
N ARG A 28 20.17 6.46 -19.60
CA ARG A 28 19.87 7.88 -19.87
C ARG A 28 18.72 8.10 -20.86
N TRP A 29 17.79 7.15 -20.96
CA TRP A 29 16.56 7.33 -21.77
C TRP A 29 15.60 8.33 -21.12
N ILE A 30 15.68 8.48 -19.80
CA ILE A 30 14.83 9.40 -19.04
C ILE A 30 15.72 10.25 -18.12
N GLN A 31 15.46 11.56 -18.08
CA GLN A 31 16.12 12.49 -17.18
C GLN A 31 15.45 12.53 -15.82
N GLU A 32 16.19 12.87 -14.78
CA GLU A 32 15.67 12.98 -13.41
C GLU A 32 14.51 13.99 -13.28
N THR A 33 14.59 15.11 -14.00
CA THR A 33 13.53 16.12 -14.09
C THR A 33 12.24 15.55 -14.65
N SER A 34 12.32 14.73 -15.71
CA SER A 34 11.16 14.07 -16.32
C SER A 34 10.54 13.05 -15.36
N VAL A 35 11.35 12.28 -14.65
CA VAL A 35 10.87 11.33 -13.64
C VAL A 35 10.08 12.06 -12.56
N ARG A 36 10.57 13.20 -12.07
CA ARG A 36 9.87 14.01 -11.07
C ARG A 36 8.55 14.57 -11.58
N GLN A 37 8.51 15.07 -12.81
CA GLN A 37 7.27 15.57 -13.44
C GLN A 37 6.26 14.44 -13.65
N MET A 38 6.70 13.29 -14.18
CA MET A 38 5.82 12.12 -14.33
C MET A 38 5.29 11.61 -12.99
N ASN A 39 6.09 11.66 -11.92
CA ASN A 39 5.63 11.29 -10.59
C ASN A 39 4.53 12.24 -10.07
N GLN A 40 4.60 13.55 -10.40
CA GLN A 40 3.51 14.49 -10.09
C GLN A 40 2.24 14.12 -10.85
N VAL A 41 2.32 13.80 -12.14
CA VAL A 41 1.16 13.34 -12.93
C VAL A 41 0.60 12.04 -12.34
N CYS A 42 1.45 11.11 -11.96
CA CYS A 42 1.05 9.87 -11.30
C CYS A 42 0.27 10.15 -10.00
N PHE A 43 0.75 11.07 -9.18
CA PHE A 43 0.13 11.46 -7.91
C PHE A 43 -1.22 12.19 -8.08
N TYR A 44 -1.30 13.12 -9.05
CA TYR A 44 -2.50 13.95 -9.22
C TYR A 44 -3.58 13.34 -10.10
N LEU A 45 -3.24 12.38 -10.98
CA LEU A 45 -4.18 11.78 -11.93
C LEU A 45 -4.31 10.26 -11.72
N PHE A 46 -3.24 9.50 -11.87
CA PHE A 46 -3.31 8.03 -11.91
C PHE A 46 -3.71 7.41 -10.57
N LEU A 47 -3.08 7.83 -9.47
CA LEU A 47 -3.39 7.29 -8.15
C LEU A 47 -4.81 7.63 -7.65
N PRO A 48 -5.36 8.86 -7.85
CA PRO A 48 -6.76 9.15 -7.53
C PRO A 48 -7.74 8.30 -8.35
N MET A 49 -7.47 8.08 -9.64
CA MET A 49 -8.31 7.22 -10.49
C MET A 49 -8.23 5.75 -10.08
N SER A 50 -7.05 5.26 -9.69
CA SER A 50 -6.89 3.91 -9.15
C SER A 50 -7.68 3.73 -7.85
N LEU A 51 -7.66 4.74 -6.98
CA LEU A 51 -8.43 4.70 -5.73
C LEU A 51 -9.94 4.81 -6.00
N PHE A 52 -10.34 5.68 -6.94
CA PHE A 52 -11.72 5.78 -7.39
C PHE A 52 -12.21 4.42 -7.91
N SER A 53 -11.50 3.80 -8.85
CA SER A 53 -11.86 2.51 -9.45
C SER A 53 -11.97 1.41 -8.38
N SER A 54 -11.02 1.32 -7.45
CA SER A 54 -11.05 0.35 -6.35
C SER A 54 -12.29 0.46 -5.47
N VAL A 55 -12.72 1.67 -5.14
CA VAL A 55 -13.92 1.90 -4.30
C VAL A 55 -15.20 1.71 -5.11
N TYR A 56 -15.23 2.20 -6.36
CA TYR A 56 -16.41 2.14 -7.22
C TYR A 56 -16.81 0.70 -7.58
N HIS A 57 -15.83 -0.17 -7.88
CA HIS A 57 -16.07 -1.57 -8.26
C HIS A 57 -16.14 -2.54 -7.06
N SER A 58 -16.09 -2.04 -5.83
CA SER A 58 -16.21 -2.90 -4.65
C SER A 58 -17.61 -3.47 -4.54
N SER A 59 -17.71 -4.77 -4.20
CA SER A 59 -18.99 -5.40 -3.88
C SER A 59 -19.42 -5.02 -2.46
N TRP A 60 -20.66 -4.55 -2.32
CA TRP A 60 -21.22 -4.12 -1.03
C TRP A 60 -22.24 -5.12 -0.49
N GLU A 61 -22.26 -6.34 -1.07
CA GLU A 61 -23.12 -7.44 -0.64
C GLU A 61 -22.47 -8.27 0.46
N ASN A 62 -23.24 -8.81 1.37
CA ASN A 62 -22.81 -9.71 2.47
C ASN A 62 -21.70 -9.14 3.37
N ILE A 63 -21.85 -7.90 3.79
CA ILE A 63 -20.84 -7.17 4.61
C ILE A 63 -20.75 -7.77 6.01
N SER A 64 -19.57 -8.31 6.37
CA SER A 64 -19.25 -8.67 7.76
C SER A 64 -18.69 -7.45 8.50
N TRP A 65 -19.55 -6.66 9.13
CA TRP A 65 -19.13 -5.49 9.91
C TRP A 65 -18.15 -5.83 11.02
N LYS A 66 -18.27 -7.01 11.62
CA LYS A 66 -17.31 -7.49 12.63
C LYS A 66 -15.88 -7.57 12.04
N LEU A 67 -15.72 -8.12 10.84
CA LEU A 67 -14.43 -8.23 10.18
C LEU A 67 -13.87 -6.86 9.78
N ILE A 68 -14.73 -5.98 9.22
CA ILE A 68 -14.31 -4.63 8.80
C ILE A 68 -13.85 -3.81 10.00
N LEU A 69 -14.64 -3.74 11.06
CA LEU A 69 -14.29 -2.98 12.27
C LEU A 69 -13.02 -3.52 12.92
N PHE A 70 -12.85 -4.85 12.95
CA PHE A 70 -11.64 -5.48 13.44
C PHE A 70 -10.42 -5.09 12.58
N ALA A 71 -10.52 -5.17 11.26
CA ALA A 71 -9.44 -4.80 10.33
C ALA A 71 -9.06 -3.32 10.44
N LEU A 72 -10.06 -2.41 10.49
CA LEU A 72 -9.85 -0.98 10.70
C LEU A 72 -9.16 -0.72 12.04
N GLY A 73 -9.60 -1.40 13.11
CA GLY A 73 -8.97 -1.33 14.43
C GLY A 73 -7.51 -1.78 14.42
N LEU A 74 -7.20 -2.88 13.72
CA LEU A 74 -5.81 -3.37 13.57
C LEU A 74 -4.92 -2.38 12.81
N VAL A 75 -5.43 -1.76 11.74
CA VAL A 75 -4.69 -0.74 11.00
C VAL A 75 -4.43 0.49 11.87
N LEU A 76 -5.43 0.97 12.61
CA LEU A 76 -5.27 2.09 13.54
C LEU A 76 -4.28 1.74 14.67
N LEU A 77 -4.40 0.56 15.25
CA LEU A 77 -3.50 0.10 16.31
C LEU A 77 -2.05 0.01 15.81
N SER A 78 -1.84 -0.59 14.63
CA SER A 78 -0.51 -0.68 14.02
C SER A 78 0.07 0.70 13.71
N PHE A 79 -0.74 1.61 13.18
CA PHE A 79 -0.35 3.00 12.93
C PHE A 79 0.08 3.71 14.22
N LEU A 80 -0.75 3.66 15.27
CA LEU A 80 -0.47 4.32 16.55
C LEU A 80 0.75 3.72 17.25
N LEU A 81 0.92 2.39 17.21
CA LEU A 81 2.08 1.71 17.79
C LEU A 81 3.38 2.14 17.09
N VAL A 82 3.40 2.10 15.75
CA VAL A 82 4.58 2.50 14.98
C VAL A 82 4.87 3.98 15.17
N LEU A 83 3.84 4.84 15.18
CA LEU A 83 3.96 6.27 15.45
C LEU A 83 4.60 6.51 16.82
N TRP A 84 4.13 5.82 17.87
CA TRP A 84 4.64 5.93 19.23
C TRP A 84 6.12 5.48 19.34
N ILE A 85 6.49 4.39 18.67
CA ILE A 85 7.88 3.91 18.63
C ILE A 85 8.78 4.95 17.94
N ILE A 86 8.38 5.40 16.73
CA ILE A 86 9.19 6.28 15.91
C ILE A 86 9.32 7.70 16.52
N GLN A 87 8.30 8.19 17.22
CA GLN A 87 8.40 9.46 17.93
C GLN A 87 9.56 9.50 18.94
N ARG A 88 9.92 8.36 19.53
CA ARG A 88 11.01 8.23 20.53
C ARG A 88 12.40 8.11 19.93
N THR A 89 12.49 7.98 18.60
CA THR A 89 13.78 7.94 17.90
C THR A 89 14.33 9.35 17.68
N SER A 90 15.64 9.47 17.50
CA SER A 90 16.32 10.72 17.16
C SER A 90 16.34 11.03 15.66
N MET A 91 15.55 10.33 14.85
CA MET A 91 15.45 10.55 13.39
C MET A 91 14.91 11.96 13.08
N GLU A 92 15.30 12.49 11.93
CA GLU A 92 14.72 13.71 11.37
C GLU A 92 13.22 13.53 11.06
N ASN A 93 12.44 14.59 11.21
CA ASN A 93 11.00 14.54 11.02
C ASN A 93 10.59 14.02 9.62
N VAL A 94 11.24 14.49 8.57
CA VAL A 94 10.97 14.05 7.19
C VAL A 94 11.18 12.56 6.98
N ARG A 95 12.08 11.94 7.77
CA ARG A 95 12.33 10.49 7.77
C ARG A 95 11.34 9.74 8.65
N LYS A 96 10.98 10.30 9.83
CA LYS A 96 9.99 9.69 10.73
C LYS A 96 8.67 9.42 10.02
N GLY A 97 8.12 10.41 9.31
CA GLY A 97 6.88 10.26 8.56
C GLY A 97 6.93 9.13 7.54
N VAL A 98 8.03 9.02 6.82
CA VAL A 98 8.26 7.98 5.81
C VAL A 98 8.38 6.58 6.43
N VAL A 99 9.11 6.43 7.54
CA VAL A 99 9.27 5.15 8.24
C VAL A 99 7.93 4.69 8.83
N VAL A 100 7.17 5.59 9.44
CA VAL A 100 5.81 5.27 9.93
C VAL A 100 4.94 4.80 8.77
N GLN A 101 4.86 5.58 7.69
CA GLN A 101 4.07 5.22 6.52
C GLN A 101 4.50 3.86 5.92
N GLY A 102 5.80 3.66 5.74
CA GLY A 102 6.36 2.45 5.15
C GLY A 102 6.11 1.19 5.98
N THR A 103 5.96 1.33 7.30
CA THR A 103 5.74 0.19 8.19
C THR A 103 4.28 -0.23 8.27
N PHE A 104 3.32 0.70 8.46
CA PHE A 104 1.93 0.31 8.63
C PHE A 104 1.19 0.08 7.31
N ARG A 105 1.54 0.83 6.25
CA ARG A 105 0.83 0.82 4.97
C ARG A 105 1.23 -0.37 4.10
N SER A 106 0.25 -1.12 3.62
CA SER A 106 0.44 -2.30 2.76
C SER A 106 -0.04 -2.07 1.34
N ASN A 107 0.56 -2.78 0.39
CA ASN A 107 0.09 -2.88 -0.98
C ASN A 107 -1.03 -3.94 -1.12
N PHE A 108 -2.10 -3.74 -0.35
CA PHE A 108 -3.17 -4.71 -0.17
C PHE A 108 -3.92 -5.04 -1.47
N ILE A 109 -4.05 -4.09 -2.40
CA ILE A 109 -4.74 -4.31 -3.70
C ILE A 109 -4.04 -5.44 -4.49
N LEU A 110 -2.72 -5.35 -4.63
CA LEU A 110 -1.96 -6.26 -5.50
C LEU A 110 -1.81 -7.67 -4.91
N PHE A 111 -1.87 -7.81 -3.60
CA PHE A 111 -1.61 -9.08 -2.93
C PHE A 111 -2.88 -9.69 -2.33
N GLY A 112 -3.86 -8.88 -1.98
CA GLY A 112 -5.07 -9.32 -1.27
C GLY A 112 -5.89 -10.31 -2.07
N LEU A 113 -6.36 -9.90 -3.24
CA LEU A 113 -7.20 -10.76 -4.09
C LEU A 113 -6.45 -11.99 -4.60
N PRO A 114 -5.24 -11.88 -5.20
CA PRO A 114 -4.51 -13.07 -5.65
C PRO A 114 -4.26 -14.08 -4.55
N LEU A 115 -3.94 -13.63 -3.32
CA LEU A 115 -3.71 -14.53 -2.20
C LEU A 115 -4.99 -15.28 -1.80
N THR A 116 -6.11 -14.57 -1.68
CA THR A 116 -7.40 -15.20 -1.34
C THR A 116 -7.85 -16.19 -2.41
N ILE A 117 -7.75 -15.82 -3.68
CA ILE A 117 -8.08 -16.68 -4.82
C ILE A 117 -7.19 -17.94 -4.84
N SER A 118 -5.91 -17.80 -4.51
CA SER A 118 -4.98 -18.93 -4.44
C SER A 118 -5.32 -19.98 -3.37
N PHE A 119 -5.99 -19.56 -2.27
CA PHE A 119 -6.40 -20.45 -1.20
C PHE A 119 -7.79 -21.06 -1.43
N PHE A 120 -8.74 -20.27 -1.90
CA PHE A 120 -10.16 -20.63 -1.87
C PHE A 120 -10.87 -20.54 -3.23
N GLY A 121 -10.21 -20.02 -4.28
CA GLY A 121 -10.81 -19.79 -5.60
C GLY A 121 -11.50 -18.44 -5.73
N GLU A 122 -11.88 -18.07 -6.96
CA GLU A 122 -12.44 -16.75 -7.31
C GLU A 122 -13.74 -16.40 -6.57
N GLN A 123 -14.58 -17.41 -6.30
CA GLN A 123 -15.85 -17.24 -5.61
C GLN A 123 -15.72 -16.70 -4.19
N HIS A 124 -14.55 -16.78 -3.58
CA HIS A 124 -14.26 -16.34 -2.21
C HIS A 124 -13.54 -14.97 -2.15
N ALA A 125 -13.32 -14.32 -3.31
CA ALA A 125 -12.65 -13.03 -3.40
C ALA A 125 -13.43 -11.87 -2.77
N GLY A 126 -14.76 -12.01 -2.62
CA GLY A 126 -15.66 -10.95 -2.12
C GLY A 126 -15.28 -10.39 -0.76
N THR A 127 -14.92 -11.25 0.20
CA THR A 127 -14.49 -10.83 1.55
C THR A 127 -13.26 -9.89 1.48
N THR A 128 -12.28 -10.25 0.68
CA THR A 128 -11.06 -9.44 0.51
C THR A 128 -11.34 -8.16 -0.27
N ALA A 129 -12.19 -8.21 -1.30
CA ALA A 129 -12.58 -7.02 -2.07
C ALA A 129 -13.27 -5.96 -1.20
N ILE A 130 -14.18 -6.39 -0.31
CA ILE A 130 -14.82 -5.50 0.66
C ILE A 130 -13.78 -4.87 1.61
N LEU A 131 -12.87 -5.67 2.16
CA LEU A 131 -11.81 -5.13 3.02
C LEU A 131 -10.94 -4.11 2.29
N ILE A 132 -10.60 -4.34 1.03
CA ILE A 132 -9.84 -3.40 0.20
C ILE A 132 -10.55 -2.05 0.14
N ALA A 133 -11.88 -2.03 -0.07
CA ALA A 133 -12.69 -0.81 -0.17
C ALA A 133 -12.62 0.07 1.08
N PHE A 134 -12.53 -0.52 2.26
CA PHE A 134 -12.43 0.23 3.53
C PHE A 134 -11.00 0.54 3.95
N ILE A 135 -10.09 -0.42 3.77
CA ILE A 135 -8.72 -0.31 4.27
C ILE A 135 -7.87 0.62 3.42
N ILE A 136 -8.03 0.63 2.09
CA ILE A 136 -7.21 1.50 1.22
C ILE A 136 -7.47 2.99 1.47
N PRO A 137 -8.72 3.47 1.55
CA PRO A 137 -8.98 4.85 1.96
C PRO A 137 -8.38 5.20 3.33
N LEU A 138 -8.50 4.31 4.32
CA LEU A 138 -7.90 4.52 5.64
C LEU A 138 -6.37 4.62 5.56
N TYR A 139 -5.69 3.73 4.84
CA TYR A 139 -4.26 3.81 4.61
C TYR A 139 -3.85 5.15 3.98
N ASN A 140 -4.62 5.65 3.02
CA ASN A 140 -4.33 6.94 2.37
C ASN A 140 -4.51 8.12 3.32
N VAL A 141 -5.62 8.15 4.08
CA VAL A 141 -5.87 9.20 5.09
C VAL A 141 -4.74 9.24 6.13
N LEU A 142 -4.42 8.10 6.75
CA LEU A 142 -3.37 8.01 7.77
C LEU A 142 -1.98 8.37 7.20
N SER A 143 -1.69 7.96 5.97
CA SER A 143 -0.44 8.32 5.28
C SER A 143 -0.32 9.82 5.06
N ILE A 144 -1.39 10.48 4.59
CA ILE A 144 -1.41 11.92 4.38
C ILE A 144 -1.23 12.64 5.73
N LEU A 145 -1.95 12.21 6.76
CA LEU A 145 -1.86 12.80 8.09
C LEU A 145 -0.44 12.71 8.66
N VAL A 146 0.21 11.55 8.57
CA VAL A 146 1.56 11.39 9.12
C VAL A 146 2.61 12.15 8.32
N LEU A 147 2.53 12.13 6.98
CA LEU A 147 3.49 12.87 6.14
C LEU A 147 3.34 14.39 6.32
N GLN A 148 2.11 14.89 6.41
CA GLN A 148 1.85 16.31 6.68
C GLN A 148 2.23 16.72 8.10
N GLY A 149 1.96 15.85 9.09
CA GLY A 149 2.26 16.11 10.49
C GLY A 149 3.77 16.21 10.78
N TYR A 150 4.57 15.42 10.06
CA TYR A 150 6.04 15.47 10.13
C TYR A 150 6.68 16.41 9.09
N GLY A 151 5.89 16.97 8.16
CA GLY A 151 6.40 17.92 7.18
C GLY A 151 6.86 19.24 7.82
N ASN A 152 7.65 20.03 7.08
CA ASN A 152 8.33 21.22 7.58
C ASN A 152 7.40 22.40 7.95
N SER A 153 6.10 22.31 7.76
CA SER A 153 5.15 23.35 8.15
C SER A 153 4.50 23.00 9.49
N LYS A 154 4.73 23.81 10.52
CA LYS A 154 3.92 23.79 11.75
C LYS A 154 2.46 24.10 11.35
N CYS A 155 1.68 23.08 11.06
CA CYS A 155 0.28 23.23 10.69
C CYS A 155 -0.59 23.15 11.95
N SER A 156 -1.49 24.12 12.13
CA SER A 156 -2.63 23.98 13.04
C SER A 156 -3.47 22.77 12.63
N GLY A 157 -4.14 22.09 13.58
CA GLY A 157 -4.98 20.93 13.29
C GLY A 157 -6.03 21.20 12.20
N ILE A 158 -6.60 22.42 12.16
CA ILE A 158 -7.56 22.84 11.12
C ILE A 158 -6.87 22.91 9.75
N THR A 159 -5.66 23.45 9.68
CA THR A 159 -4.88 23.52 8.42
C THR A 159 -4.50 22.12 7.93
N LEU A 160 -4.16 21.23 8.86
CA LEU A 160 -3.87 19.82 8.55
C LEU A 160 -5.12 19.14 7.95
N LEU A 161 -6.27 19.30 8.58
CA LEU A 161 -7.53 18.74 8.09
C LEU A 161 -7.89 19.29 6.70
N LYS A 162 -7.79 20.61 6.50
CA LYS A 162 -8.06 21.24 5.19
C LYS A 162 -7.14 20.69 4.10
N LYS A 163 -5.84 20.58 4.36
CA LYS A 163 -4.87 20.03 3.42
C LYS A 163 -5.16 18.54 3.11
N THR A 164 -5.58 17.77 4.11
CA THR A 164 -5.97 16.37 3.94
C THR A 164 -7.20 16.26 3.05
N CYS A 165 -8.26 17.00 3.32
CA CYS A 165 -9.48 16.99 2.51
C CYS A 165 -9.26 17.49 1.07
N SER A 166 -8.28 18.37 0.84
CA SER A 166 -7.90 18.87 -0.49
C SER A 166 -6.92 17.94 -1.22
N ASN A 167 -6.54 16.81 -0.63
CA ASN A 167 -5.62 15.87 -1.28
C ASN A 167 -6.34 15.11 -2.41
N PRO A 168 -5.77 15.01 -3.62
CA PRO A 168 -6.41 14.39 -4.78
C PRO A 168 -6.80 12.92 -4.53
N LEU A 169 -6.03 12.20 -3.72
CA LEU A 169 -6.35 10.81 -3.34
C LEU A 169 -7.64 10.74 -2.51
N ILE A 170 -7.82 11.67 -1.57
CA ILE A 170 -9.04 11.72 -0.75
C ILE A 170 -10.24 12.13 -1.61
N ILE A 171 -10.05 13.10 -2.50
CA ILE A 171 -11.10 13.53 -3.43
C ILE A 171 -11.54 12.36 -4.31
N GLY A 172 -10.60 11.58 -4.89
CA GLY A 172 -10.91 10.40 -5.68
C GLY A 172 -11.73 9.35 -4.92
N ALA A 173 -11.33 9.06 -3.66
CA ALA A 173 -12.07 8.11 -2.81
C ALA A 173 -13.47 8.60 -2.46
N VAL A 174 -13.63 9.89 -2.10
CA VAL A 174 -14.92 10.49 -1.76
C VAL A 174 -15.86 10.52 -2.97
N CYS A 175 -15.35 10.89 -4.15
CA CYS A 175 -16.14 10.86 -5.39
C CYS A 175 -16.66 9.44 -5.70
N ALA A 176 -15.80 8.42 -5.58
CA ALA A 176 -16.23 7.04 -5.78
C ALA A 176 -17.29 6.62 -4.75
N PHE A 177 -17.08 6.94 -3.47
CA PHE A 177 -18.04 6.64 -2.42
C PHE A 177 -19.41 7.29 -2.67
N ILE A 178 -19.43 8.56 -3.12
CA ILE A 178 -20.68 9.25 -3.49
C ILE A 178 -21.36 8.53 -4.65
N CYS A 179 -20.62 8.13 -5.69
CA CYS A 179 -21.19 7.38 -6.82
C CYS A 179 -21.84 6.07 -6.35
N VAL A 180 -21.18 5.33 -5.46
CA VAL A 180 -21.71 4.07 -4.91
C VAL A 180 -22.96 4.31 -4.08
N VAL A 181 -22.94 5.24 -3.13
CA VAL A 181 -24.09 5.54 -2.25
C VAL A 181 -25.30 6.06 -3.04
N CYS A 182 -25.06 6.89 -4.04
CA CYS A 182 -26.10 7.43 -4.90
C CYS A 182 -26.51 6.47 -6.05
N ASN A 183 -25.94 5.26 -6.12
CA ASN A 183 -26.15 4.30 -7.20
C ASN A 183 -25.92 4.91 -8.62
N VAL A 184 -24.96 5.83 -8.73
CA VAL A 184 -24.61 6.45 -10.00
C VAL A 184 -23.85 5.45 -10.85
N LYS A 185 -24.43 5.02 -11.96
CA LYS A 185 -23.74 4.19 -12.96
C LYS A 185 -23.03 5.09 -13.96
N LEU A 186 -21.72 4.95 -14.05
CA LEU A 186 -20.94 5.64 -15.07
C LEU A 186 -21.32 5.16 -16.47
N LEU A 187 -21.28 6.05 -17.44
CA LEU A 187 -21.38 5.67 -18.84
C LEU A 187 -20.19 4.76 -19.20
N LYS A 188 -20.45 3.67 -19.94
CA LYS A 188 -19.43 2.66 -20.27
C LYS A 188 -18.11 3.24 -20.81
N PRO A 189 -18.10 4.25 -21.73
CA PRO A 189 -16.84 4.86 -22.18
C PRO A 189 -16.06 5.56 -21.08
N ILE A 190 -16.76 6.21 -20.12
CA ILE A 190 -16.11 6.89 -18.97
C ILE A 190 -15.53 5.85 -18.02
N GLU A 191 -16.29 4.80 -17.69
CA GLU A 191 -15.87 3.70 -16.84
C GLU A 191 -14.58 3.04 -17.38
N VAL A 192 -14.57 2.65 -18.66
CA VAL A 192 -13.40 2.06 -19.32
C VAL A 192 -12.20 3.02 -19.30
N SER A 193 -12.42 4.33 -19.51
CA SER A 193 -11.33 5.31 -19.46
C SER A 193 -10.73 5.43 -18.04
N VAL A 194 -11.57 5.41 -17.00
CA VAL A 194 -11.13 5.41 -15.60
C VAL A 194 -10.35 4.13 -15.29
N GLU A 195 -10.83 2.97 -15.72
CA GLU A 195 -10.14 1.67 -15.53
C GLU A 195 -8.77 1.68 -16.21
N MET A 196 -8.65 2.11 -17.45
CA MET A 196 -7.36 2.18 -18.16
C MET A 196 -6.33 3.04 -17.43
N ILE A 197 -6.76 4.20 -16.90
CA ILE A 197 -5.88 5.09 -16.11
C ILE A 197 -5.53 4.42 -14.77
N ALA A 198 -6.50 3.82 -14.11
CA ALA A 198 -6.34 3.15 -12.82
C ALA A 198 -5.35 1.98 -12.90
N ASP A 199 -5.48 1.13 -13.92
CA ASP A 199 -4.63 -0.03 -14.14
C ASP A 199 -3.17 0.36 -14.45
N SER A 200 -2.98 1.52 -15.08
CA SER A 200 -1.67 2.06 -15.38
C SER A 200 -0.96 2.67 -14.15
N ALA A 201 -1.68 2.98 -13.08
CA ALA A 201 -1.14 3.69 -11.91
C ALA A 201 0.01 2.93 -11.22
N THR A 202 -0.18 1.65 -10.95
CA THR A 202 0.85 0.84 -10.25
C THR A 202 2.06 0.54 -11.12
N PRO A 203 1.92 0.08 -12.39
CA PRO A 203 3.07 -0.09 -13.28
C PRO A 203 3.88 1.19 -13.46
N LEU A 204 3.20 2.33 -13.66
CA LEU A 204 3.86 3.62 -13.81
C LEU A 204 4.61 4.01 -12.53
N ALA A 205 3.98 3.90 -11.36
CA ALA A 205 4.60 4.24 -10.08
C ALA A 205 5.83 3.35 -9.78
N LEU A 206 5.79 2.04 -10.11
CA LEU A 206 6.93 1.13 -9.98
C LEU A 206 8.07 1.51 -10.91
N PHE A 207 7.76 1.81 -12.16
CA PHE A 207 8.75 2.26 -13.14
C PHE A 207 9.45 3.54 -12.68
N LEU A 208 8.68 4.54 -12.24
CA LEU A 208 9.21 5.81 -11.72
C LEU A 208 10.05 5.62 -10.45
N LEU A 209 9.62 4.73 -9.56
CA LEU A 209 10.38 4.34 -8.38
C LEU A 209 11.72 3.71 -8.76
N GLY A 210 11.72 2.78 -9.71
CA GLY A 210 12.94 2.16 -10.24
C GLY A 210 13.88 3.18 -10.84
N ALA A 211 13.35 4.12 -11.64
CA ALA A 211 14.12 5.21 -12.24
C ALA A 211 14.69 6.21 -11.21
N SER A 212 14.07 6.33 -10.05
CA SER A 212 14.55 7.19 -8.95
C SER A 212 15.50 6.47 -7.99
N PHE A 213 15.73 5.16 -8.15
CA PHE A 213 16.44 4.35 -7.17
C PHE A 213 17.94 4.50 -7.25
N VAL A 214 18.59 4.89 -6.13
CA VAL A 214 20.04 5.05 -6.01
C VAL A 214 20.62 4.02 -5.04
N CYS A 215 21.25 2.98 -5.58
CA CYS A 215 21.82 1.86 -4.80
C CYS A 215 22.82 2.30 -3.72
N ALA A 216 23.68 3.28 -4.01
CA ALA A 216 24.71 3.73 -3.08
C ALA A 216 24.10 4.29 -1.76
N LYS A 217 22.99 5.00 -1.84
CA LYS A 217 22.30 5.58 -0.68
C LYS A 217 21.57 4.52 0.17
N ALA A 218 21.18 3.40 -0.43
CA ALA A 218 20.52 2.31 0.30
C ALA A 218 21.43 1.65 1.34
N ARG A 219 22.73 1.57 1.08
CA ARG A 219 23.73 1.02 2.04
C ARG A 219 23.77 1.82 3.34
N HIS A 220 23.65 3.14 3.27
CA HIS A 220 23.63 4.00 4.46
C HIS A 220 22.40 3.79 5.34
N ASN A 221 21.28 3.43 4.74
CA ASN A 221 19.99 3.23 5.41
C ASN A 221 19.72 1.77 5.79
N LEU A 222 20.65 0.84 5.56
CA LEU A 222 20.43 -0.61 5.65
C LEU A 222 19.80 -1.03 6.99
N HIS A 223 20.26 -0.46 8.11
CA HIS A 223 19.70 -0.77 9.43
C HIS A 223 18.20 -0.42 9.53
N VAL A 224 17.81 0.77 9.07
CA VAL A 224 16.40 1.20 9.06
C VAL A 224 15.57 0.33 8.12
N LEU A 225 16.12 0.00 6.93
CA LEU A 225 15.45 -0.84 5.93
C LEU A 225 15.20 -2.25 6.46
N MET A 226 16.16 -2.85 7.14
CA MET A 226 16.02 -4.17 7.77
C MET A 226 14.99 -4.15 8.90
N LEU A 227 15.04 -3.15 9.79
CA LEU A 227 14.07 -3.00 10.88
C LEU A 227 12.63 -2.83 10.35
N VAL A 228 12.45 -1.97 9.35
CA VAL A 228 11.12 -1.77 8.72
C VAL A 228 10.66 -3.05 8.03
N SER A 229 11.54 -3.74 7.30
CA SER A 229 11.18 -4.98 6.58
C SER A 229 10.78 -6.10 7.54
N ILE A 230 11.54 -6.32 8.62
CA ILE A 230 11.21 -7.31 9.65
C ILE A 230 9.90 -6.93 10.35
N GLY A 231 9.77 -5.67 10.78
CA GLY A 231 8.54 -5.16 11.41
C GLY A 231 7.31 -5.34 10.53
N LYS A 232 7.44 -4.98 9.25
CA LYS A 232 6.35 -4.99 8.27
C LYS A 232 5.98 -6.39 7.79
N LEU A 233 6.96 -7.23 7.47
CA LEU A 233 6.73 -8.50 6.79
C LEU A 233 6.59 -9.69 7.74
N LEU A 234 7.07 -9.57 8.97
CA LEU A 234 7.06 -10.65 9.96
C LEU A 234 6.29 -10.30 11.23
N LEU A 235 6.70 -9.23 11.94
CA LEU A 235 6.11 -8.90 13.25
C LEU A 235 4.65 -8.46 13.14
N LEU A 236 4.35 -7.53 12.23
CA LEU A 236 3.00 -7.00 12.06
C LEU A 236 2.01 -8.09 11.60
N PRO A 237 2.32 -8.92 10.57
CA PRO A 237 1.45 -10.03 10.20
C PRO A 237 1.31 -11.07 11.31
N GLY A 238 2.38 -11.37 12.04
CA GLY A 238 2.33 -12.29 13.19
C GLY A 238 1.35 -11.83 14.27
N CYS A 239 1.42 -10.55 14.63
CA CYS A 239 0.47 -9.96 15.57
C CYS A 239 -0.97 -9.97 15.03
N VAL A 240 -1.16 -9.60 13.75
CA VAL A 240 -2.49 -9.57 13.11
C VAL A 240 -3.10 -10.95 13.05
N VAL A 241 -2.35 -11.96 12.60
CA VAL A 241 -2.82 -13.35 12.51
C VAL A 241 -3.12 -13.92 13.90
N GLY A 242 -2.22 -13.69 14.88
CA GLY A 242 -2.43 -14.13 16.26
C GLY A 242 -3.69 -13.54 16.89
N LEU A 243 -3.89 -12.22 16.74
CA LEU A 243 -5.09 -11.55 17.22
C LEU A 243 -6.34 -12.03 16.46
N ALA A 244 -6.27 -12.15 15.13
CA ALA A 244 -7.40 -12.62 14.34
C ALA A 244 -7.80 -14.05 14.73
N TRP A 245 -6.84 -14.92 14.97
CA TRP A 245 -7.08 -16.27 15.46
C TRP A 245 -7.74 -16.28 16.85
N TRP A 246 -7.28 -15.43 17.75
CA TRP A 246 -7.87 -15.29 19.08
C TRP A 246 -9.34 -14.82 19.00
N PHE A 247 -9.64 -13.83 18.14
CA PHE A 247 -11.01 -13.31 17.97
C PHE A 247 -11.93 -14.24 17.16
N GLY A 248 -11.45 -15.43 16.77
CA GLY A 248 -12.24 -16.47 16.12
C GLY A 248 -12.35 -16.31 14.61
N PHE A 249 -11.56 -15.44 13.96
CA PHE A 249 -11.51 -15.37 12.51
C PHE A 249 -10.77 -16.58 11.94
N ARG A 250 -11.32 -17.19 10.88
CA ARG A 250 -10.81 -18.40 10.24
C ARG A 250 -10.94 -18.27 8.73
N GLN A 251 -10.33 -19.22 8.00
CA GLN A 251 -10.46 -19.35 6.56
C GLN A 251 -10.26 -18.03 5.81
N GLU A 252 -11.22 -17.62 4.96
CA GLU A 252 -11.14 -16.44 4.10
C GLU A 252 -10.82 -15.15 4.86
N ALA A 253 -11.48 -14.94 6.01
CA ALA A 253 -11.26 -13.74 6.82
C ALA A 253 -9.83 -13.69 7.36
N LEU A 254 -9.26 -14.82 7.77
CA LEU A 254 -7.90 -14.91 8.27
C LEU A 254 -6.88 -14.65 7.16
N ILE A 255 -7.09 -15.22 5.96
CA ILE A 255 -6.22 -15.00 4.80
C ILE A 255 -6.32 -13.55 4.30
N ALA A 256 -7.51 -12.94 4.30
CA ALA A 256 -7.66 -11.54 3.94
C ALA A 256 -6.92 -10.61 4.92
N LEU A 257 -6.99 -10.85 6.22
CA LEU A 257 -6.26 -10.11 7.26
C LEU A 257 -4.74 -10.35 7.17
N LEU A 258 -4.31 -11.58 6.87
CA LEU A 258 -2.90 -11.88 6.57
C LEU A 258 -2.43 -11.08 5.36
N ALA A 259 -3.16 -11.13 4.24
CA ALA A 259 -2.81 -10.41 3.02
C ALA A 259 -2.74 -8.89 3.25
N MET A 260 -3.68 -8.33 4.04
CA MET A 260 -3.69 -6.93 4.43
C MET A 260 -2.41 -6.53 5.17
N SER A 261 -1.86 -7.39 6.03
CA SER A 261 -0.71 -7.08 6.88
C SER A 261 0.63 -7.52 6.28
N ALA A 262 0.69 -8.70 5.65
CA ALA A 262 1.92 -9.31 5.11
C ALA A 262 2.33 -8.77 3.72
N SER A 263 1.46 -8.05 3.03
CA SER A 263 1.83 -7.40 1.78
C SER A 263 2.96 -6.38 1.98
N PRO A 264 3.90 -6.24 1.04
CA PRO A 264 4.95 -5.23 1.11
C PRO A 264 4.38 -3.80 1.17
N THR A 265 5.24 -2.83 1.43
CA THR A 265 4.85 -1.42 1.45
C THR A 265 4.26 -0.99 0.10
N ALA A 266 3.17 -0.23 0.13
CA ALA A 266 2.53 0.26 -1.08
C ALA A 266 3.44 1.17 -1.90
N VAL A 267 3.51 0.95 -3.22
CA VAL A 267 4.34 1.73 -4.15
C VAL A 267 4.01 3.23 -4.11
N SER A 268 2.73 3.56 -3.99
CA SER A 268 2.26 4.93 -3.84
C SER A 268 2.85 5.68 -2.63
N SER A 269 3.47 4.98 -1.67
CA SER A 269 4.19 5.61 -0.55
C SER A 269 5.38 6.46 -1.04
N PHE A 270 6.12 5.98 -2.04
CA PHE A 270 7.18 6.75 -2.70
C PHE A 270 6.63 8.00 -3.38
N THR A 271 5.60 7.83 -4.21
CA THR A 271 4.97 8.93 -4.96
C THR A 271 4.41 10.00 -4.02
N MET A 272 3.76 9.60 -2.92
CA MET A 272 3.26 10.51 -1.89
C MET A 272 4.40 11.24 -1.17
N ALA A 273 5.44 10.54 -0.73
CA ALA A 273 6.59 11.15 -0.06
C ALA A 273 7.26 12.18 -0.95
N GLN A 274 7.46 11.89 -2.25
CA GLN A 274 8.05 12.83 -3.20
C GLN A 274 7.16 14.06 -3.43
N SER A 275 5.86 13.86 -3.62
CA SER A 275 4.91 14.97 -3.84
C SER A 275 4.72 15.86 -2.62
N MET A 276 4.99 15.35 -1.41
CA MET A 276 4.87 16.06 -0.15
C MET A 276 6.23 16.55 0.41
N ASN A 277 7.30 16.50 -0.41
CA ASN A 277 8.67 16.92 -0.06
C ASN A 277 9.22 16.25 1.21
N MET A 278 8.90 14.97 1.40
CA MET A 278 9.47 14.12 2.45
C MET A 278 10.72 13.38 1.94
N ASP A 279 11.37 12.56 2.77
CA ASP A 279 12.50 11.72 2.34
C ASP A 279 12.01 10.61 1.40
N HIS A 280 11.77 10.99 0.13
CA HIS A 280 11.28 10.08 -0.90
C HIS A 280 12.31 9.01 -1.28
N GLU A 281 13.60 9.28 -1.10
CA GLU A 281 14.65 8.29 -1.34
C GLU A 281 14.52 7.13 -0.34
N LEU A 282 14.37 7.43 0.95
CA LEU A 282 14.11 6.42 1.98
C LEU A 282 12.78 5.70 1.74
N ALA A 283 11.72 6.43 1.34
CA ALA A 283 10.43 5.83 0.99
C ALA A 283 10.56 4.80 -0.14
N GLY A 284 11.28 5.16 -1.20
CA GLY A 284 11.56 4.28 -2.33
C GLY A 284 12.38 3.04 -1.92
N GLN A 285 13.41 3.23 -1.10
CA GLN A 285 14.22 2.14 -0.57
C GLN A 285 13.37 1.17 0.26
N ILE A 286 12.50 1.67 1.13
CA ILE A 286 11.57 0.83 1.92
C ILE A 286 10.66 0.01 1.00
N VAL A 287 10.07 0.63 -0.03
CA VAL A 287 9.21 -0.09 -0.99
C VAL A 287 9.99 -1.19 -1.69
N VAL A 288 11.18 -0.90 -2.22
CA VAL A 288 12.01 -1.89 -2.93
C VAL A 288 12.41 -3.04 -2.02
N PHE A 289 12.94 -2.75 -0.83
CA PHE A 289 13.38 -3.77 0.11
C PHE A 289 12.22 -4.64 0.61
N THR A 290 11.11 -4.05 1.01
CA THR A 290 9.94 -4.82 1.43
C THR A 290 9.36 -5.65 0.29
N THR A 291 9.38 -5.17 -0.95
CA THR A 291 8.93 -5.92 -2.13
C THR A 291 9.84 -7.12 -2.40
N LEU A 292 11.15 -6.95 -2.39
CA LEU A 292 12.10 -8.05 -2.60
C LEU A 292 12.00 -9.11 -1.50
N PHE A 293 11.97 -8.69 -0.23
CA PHE A 293 11.86 -9.62 0.90
C PHE A 293 10.47 -10.25 1.03
N SER A 294 9.43 -9.67 0.39
CA SER A 294 8.09 -10.26 0.40
C SER A 294 8.02 -11.61 -0.30
N ILE A 295 8.91 -11.92 -1.24
CA ILE A 295 8.99 -13.25 -1.87
C ILE A 295 9.17 -14.33 -0.79
N LEU A 296 10.16 -14.11 0.09
CA LEU A 296 10.46 -15.05 1.16
C LEU A 296 9.38 -15.01 2.26
N SER A 297 8.96 -13.82 2.69
CA SER A 297 7.99 -13.71 3.78
C SER A 297 6.61 -14.24 3.40
N LEU A 298 6.13 -14.01 2.18
CA LEU A 298 4.87 -14.57 1.70
C LEU A 298 4.96 -16.08 1.57
N PHE A 299 6.07 -16.61 1.06
CA PHE A 299 6.29 -18.07 1.03
C PHE A 299 6.17 -18.66 2.45
N LEU A 300 6.81 -18.05 3.44
CA LEU A 300 6.75 -18.53 4.83
C LEU A 300 5.31 -18.44 5.39
N TRP A 301 4.62 -17.32 5.20
CA TRP A 301 3.25 -17.14 5.68
C TRP A 301 2.25 -18.08 5.00
N ILE A 302 2.34 -18.26 3.68
CA ILE A 302 1.48 -19.20 2.93
C ILE A 302 1.72 -20.63 3.39
N SER A 303 3.00 -21.01 3.57
CA SER A 303 3.36 -22.35 4.05
C SER A 303 2.84 -22.58 5.47
N PHE A 304 2.96 -21.57 6.35
CA PHE A 304 2.43 -21.62 7.70
C PHE A 304 0.90 -21.75 7.73
N MET A 305 0.17 -20.96 6.93
CA MET A 305 -1.30 -21.06 6.85
C MET A 305 -1.76 -22.43 6.39
N ARG A 306 -1.11 -22.99 5.38
CA ARG A 306 -1.42 -24.37 4.91
C ARG A 306 -1.12 -25.42 5.96
N MET A 307 -0.06 -25.26 6.75
CA MET A 307 0.31 -26.20 7.82
C MET A 307 -0.73 -26.21 8.94
N ILE A 308 -1.36 -25.08 9.26
CA ILE A 308 -2.42 -24.99 10.29
C ILE A 308 -3.83 -25.31 9.77
N GLY A 309 -3.95 -25.74 8.51
CA GLY A 309 -5.22 -26.23 7.94
C GLY A 309 -6.17 -25.14 7.44
N VAL A 310 -5.62 -23.97 7.02
CA VAL A 310 -6.37 -22.91 6.36
C VAL A 310 -6.26 -23.03 4.86
#